data_f5af31a514d838f9c2d40dde87a77995
#
_entry.id   f5af31a514d838f9c2d40dde87a77995
#
_cell.length_a   1.000
_cell.length_b   1.000
_cell.length_c   1.000
_cell.angle_alpha   90.00
_cell.angle_beta   90.00
_cell.angle_gamma   90.00
#
_symmetry.space_group_name_H-M   'P 1'
#
loop_
_entity.id
_entity.type
_entity.pdbx_description
1 polymer ?
#
loop_
_entity_poly.entity_id
_entity_poly.type
_entity_poly.pdbx_seq_one_letter_code
_entity_poly.pdbx_strand_id
1 'polypeptide(L)'
;MKKAYKVWNIVENIVYYALLIPLVIITLAIVYQSIAFPNKIPNIFGYKMFMVLDNSMDESIKPGDLIFTKNIDTEKLKINDVIGFRNNTDTVSIYKIIDISNEQILDKETNENKTIKLFKMKATENATKDLKLVNASKVEGIVTGKVSGLGLIIYNMQKPVVLGIIIIVILVGGGIAYYVAAKLDERVEK
;
A
#
# COMPACT_ATOMS: atom_id res chain seq x y z
N MET A 1 44.50 -4.58 13.93
CA MET A 1 43.43 -3.57 13.89
C MET A 1 43.05 -3.13 12.46
N LYS A 2 43.96 -2.76 11.58
CA LYS A 2 43.68 -2.31 10.19
C LYS A 2 42.91 -3.31 9.31
N LYS A 3 43.13 -4.64 9.46
CA LYS A 3 42.38 -5.66 8.70
C LYS A 3 40.92 -5.77 9.13
N ALA A 4 40.63 -5.68 10.42
CA ALA A 4 39.26 -5.75 10.96
C ALA A 4 38.44 -4.55 10.51
N TYR A 5 38.98 -3.33 10.52
CA TYR A 5 38.36 -2.12 10.03
C TYR A 5 38.02 -2.20 8.54
N LYS A 6 38.93 -2.72 7.72
CA LYS A 6 38.69 -2.90 6.27
C LYS A 6 37.55 -3.89 5.99
N VAL A 7 37.49 -4.99 6.75
CA VAL A 7 36.42 -5.98 6.64
C VAL A 7 35.08 -5.35 7.10
N TRP A 8 35.05 -4.58 8.18
CA TRP A 8 33.87 -3.89 8.68
C TRP A 8 33.28 -2.93 7.64
N ASN A 9 34.11 -2.08 7.03
CA ASN A 9 33.68 -1.17 5.98
C ASN A 9 33.10 -1.90 4.74
N ILE A 10 33.66 -3.05 4.38
CA ILE A 10 33.14 -3.86 3.27
C ILE A 10 31.74 -4.41 3.62
N VAL A 11 31.59 -4.94 4.82
CA VAL A 11 30.29 -5.47 5.30
C VAL A 11 29.24 -4.36 5.36
N GLU A 12 29.60 -3.20 5.91
CA GLU A 12 28.71 -2.03 5.99
C GLU A 12 28.23 -1.58 4.60
N ASN A 13 29.16 -1.47 3.64
CA ASN A 13 28.80 -1.12 2.26
C ASN A 13 27.92 -2.18 1.61
N ILE A 14 28.18 -3.46 1.81
CA ILE A 14 27.35 -4.54 1.27
C ILE A 14 25.93 -4.45 1.83
N VAL A 15 25.77 -4.27 3.15
CA VAL A 15 24.46 -4.12 3.79
C VAL A 15 23.74 -2.87 3.27
N TYR A 16 24.45 -1.74 3.16
CA TYR A 16 23.90 -0.50 2.64
C TYR A 16 23.35 -0.66 1.22
N TYR A 17 24.15 -1.21 0.29
CA TYR A 17 23.70 -1.41 -1.10
C TYR A 17 22.66 -2.52 -1.22
N ALA A 18 22.70 -3.55 -0.39
CA ALA A 18 21.68 -4.60 -0.35
C ALA A 18 20.29 -4.07 0.05
N LEU A 19 20.23 -3.01 0.86
CA LEU A 19 18.99 -2.33 1.22
C LEU A 19 18.62 -1.24 0.21
N LEU A 20 19.60 -0.47 -0.27
CA LEU A 20 19.36 0.65 -1.16
C LEU A 20 18.86 0.22 -2.54
N ILE A 21 19.48 -0.78 -3.15
CA ILE A 21 19.15 -1.22 -4.51
C ILE A 21 17.69 -1.68 -4.64
N PRO A 22 17.18 -2.60 -3.77
CA PRO A 22 15.79 -2.98 -3.81
C PRO A 22 14.83 -1.80 -3.58
N LEU A 23 15.16 -0.89 -2.67
CA LEU A 23 14.36 0.30 -2.40
C LEU A 23 14.24 1.19 -3.66
N VAL A 24 15.34 1.43 -4.36
CA VAL A 24 15.34 2.20 -5.60
C VAL A 24 14.52 1.49 -6.68
N ILE A 25 14.69 0.18 -6.85
CA ILE A 25 13.94 -0.60 -7.85
C ILE A 25 12.43 -0.53 -7.56
N ILE A 26 12.02 -0.74 -6.31
CA ILE A 26 10.60 -0.66 -5.91
C ILE A 26 10.05 0.74 -6.17
N THR A 27 10.80 1.78 -5.80
CA THR A 27 10.38 3.17 -6.02
C THR A 27 10.19 3.45 -7.52
N LEU A 28 11.13 3.06 -8.35
CA LEU A 28 11.03 3.22 -9.81
C LEU A 28 9.84 2.43 -10.39
N ALA A 29 9.58 1.22 -9.89
CA ALA A 29 8.44 0.42 -10.31
C ALA A 29 7.10 1.08 -9.95
N ILE A 30 6.99 1.68 -8.76
CA ILE A 30 5.80 2.45 -8.33
C ILE A 30 5.60 3.67 -9.22
N VAL A 31 6.65 4.44 -9.46
CA VAL A 31 6.60 5.64 -10.30
C VAL A 31 6.19 5.27 -11.73
N TYR A 32 6.79 4.24 -12.30
CA TYR A 32 6.42 3.73 -13.62
C TYR A 32 4.95 3.34 -13.70
N GLN A 33 4.46 2.54 -12.73
CA GLN A 33 3.05 2.10 -12.71
C GLN A 33 2.10 3.30 -12.57
N SER A 34 2.44 4.30 -11.75
CA SER A 34 1.62 5.51 -11.55
C SER A 34 1.52 6.36 -12.82
N ILE A 35 2.58 6.42 -13.61
CA ILE A 35 2.59 7.17 -14.88
C ILE A 35 1.91 6.38 -16.00
N ALA A 36 2.24 5.09 -16.14
CA ALA A 36 1.74 4.25 -17.22
C ALA A 36 0.25 3.88 -17.05
N PHE A 37 -0.22 3.81 -15.81
CA PHE A 37 -1.59 3.41 -15.47
C PHE A 37 -2.20 4.33 -14.40
N PRO A 38 -2.49 5.59 -14.70
CA PRO A 38 -2.92 6.59 -13.71
C PRO A 38 -4.20 6.21 -12.96
N ASN A 39 -5.06 5.37 -13.57
CA ASN A 39 -6.31 4.92 -12.97
C ASN A 39 -6.18 3.58 -12.22
N LYS A 40 -4.97 3.01 -12.14
CA LYS A 40 -4.72 1.77 -11.41
C LYS A 40 -3.87 2.03 -10.18
N ILE A 41 -4.20 1.34 -9.11
CA ILE A 41 -3.41 1.40 -7.88
C ILE A 41 -2.13 0.59 -8.08
N PRO A 42 -0.97 1.14 -7.74
CA PRO A 42 0.29 0.42 -7.85
C PRO A 42 0.24 -0.93 -7.14
N ASN A 43 0.72 -1.94 -7.83
CA ASN A 43 0.77 -3.31 -7.35
C ASN A 43 2.23 -3.74 -7.21
N ILE A 44 2.63 -4.15 -6.01
CA ILE A 44 3.97 -4.64 -5.72
C ILE A 44 3.86 -6.11 -5.32
N PHE A 45 4.39 -7.00 -6.17
CA PHE A 45 4.36 -8.45 -5.93
C PHE A 45 2.96 -9.02 -5.64
N GLY A 46 1.92 -8.46 -6.25
CA GLY A 46 0.52 -8.87 -6.03
C GLY A 46 -0.16 -8.19 -4.83
N TYR A 47 0.54 -7.31 -4.12
CA TYR A 47 -0.01 -6.54 -3.01
C TYR A 47 -0.29 -5.09 -3.41
N LYS A 48 -1.41 -4.57 -2.92
CA LYS A 48 -1.79 -3.16 -3.01
C LYS A 48 -1.96 -2.60 -1.60
N MET A 49 -1.71 -1.31 -1.45
CA MET A 49 -1.83 -0.62 -0.16
C MET A 49 -2.85 0.51 -0.28
N PHE A 50 -3.72 0.62 0.72
CA PHE A 50 -4.77 1.64 0.79
C PHE A 50 -4.78 2.28 2.16
N MET A 51 -4.97 3.58 2.20
CA MET A 51 -5.33 4.27 3.45
C MET A 51 -6.85 4.27 3.60
N VAL A 52 -7.33 3.89 4.75
CA VAL A 52 -8.75 3.96 5.09
C VAL A 52 -9.12 5.41 5.37
N LEU A 53 -10.13 5.91 4.64
CA LEU A 53 -10.61 7.29 4.75
C LEU A 53 -11.95 7.38 5.47
N ASP A 54 -12.73 6.30 5.49
CA ASP A 54 -14.07 6.24 6.03
C ASP A 54 -14.18 5.29 7.23
N ASN A 55 -15.30 5.36 7.94
CA ASN A 55 -15.62 4.52 9.08
C ASN A 55 -16.36 3.24 8.68
N SER A 56 -16.24 2.78 7.43
CA SER A 56 -17.03 1.64 6.94
C SER A 56 -16.86 0.36 7.74
N MET A 57 -15.70 0.18 8.40
CA MET A 57 -15.36 -1.02 9.20
C MET A 57 -14.88 -0.63 10.60
N ASP A 58 -15.56 0.31 11.26
CA ASP A 58 -15.13 1.03 12.46
C ASP A 58 -14.73 0.13 13.65
N GLU A 59 -15.30 -1.07 13.76
CA GLU A 59 -14.96 -2.00 14.85
C GLU A 59 -13.56 -2.62 14.71
N SER A 60 -13.13 -2.90 13.49
CA SER A 60 -11.88 -3.61 13.22
C SER A 60 -10.87 -2.79 12.42
N ILE A 61 -11.32 -1.87 11.55
CA ILE A 61 -10.50 -1.06 10.65
C ILE A 61 -10.96 0.39 10.76
N LYS A 62 -10.06 1.26 11.19
CA LYS A 62 -10.36 2.67 11.51
C LYS A 62 -9.80 3.61 10.43
N PRO A 63 -10.38 4.82 10.29
CA PRO A 63 -9.78 5.85 9.45
C PRO A 63 -8.33 6.12 9.85
N GLY A 64 -7.48 6.22 8.84
CA GLY A 64 -6.04 6.39 9.04
C GLY A 64 -5.26 5.08 9.15
N ASP A 65 -5.91 3.92 9.18
CA ASP A 65 -5.22 2.63 9.06
C ASP A 65 -4.69 2.45 7.64
N LEU A 66 -3.52 1.82 7.51
CA LEU A 66 -2.99 1.34 6.24
C LEU A 66 -3.36 -0.11 6.07
N ILE A 67 -4.08 -0.42 5.00
CA ILE A 67 -4.55 -1.77 4.66
C ILE A 67 -3.69 -2.36 3.56
N PHE A 68 -3.32 -3.61 3.73
CA PHE A 68 -2.67 -4.42 2.72
C PHE A 68 -3.68 -5.38 2.12
N THR A 69 -3.86 -5.30 0.80
CA THR A 69 -4.67 -6.26 0.07
C THR A 69 -3.79 -7.06 -0.88
N LYS A 70 -4.16 -8.31 -1.09
CA LYS A 70 -3.54 -9.19 -2.07
C LYS A 70 -4.50 -9.44 -3.23
N ASN A 71 -3.98 -9.38 -4.45
CA ASN A 71 -4.75 -9.80 -5.61
C ASN A 71 -5.19 -11.26 -5.43
N ILE A 72 -6.47 -11.52 -5.69
CA ILE A 72 -7.06 -12.85 -5.59
C ILE A 72 -7.99 -13.06 -6.79
N ASP A 73 -8.04 -14.28 -7.25
CA ASP A 73 -9.08 -14.72 -8.14
C ASP A 73 -10.43 -14.64 -7.42
N THR A 74 -11.36 -13.87 -7.96
CA THR A 74 -12.68 -13.63 -7.36
C THR A 74 -13.51 -14.92 -7.20
N GLU A 75 -13.18 -15.98 -7.95
CA GLU A 75 -13.79 -17.29 -7.78
C GLU A 75 -13.40 -17.98 -6.46
N LYS A 76 -12.27 -17.61 -5.88
CA LYS A 76 -11.76 -18.16 -4.61
C LYS A 76 -12.27 -17.43 -3.37
N LEU A 77 -12.94 -16.30 -3.55
CA LEU A 77 -13.51 -15.52 -2.45
C LEU A 77 -14.68 -16.27 -1.79
N LYS A 78 -14.74 -16.17 -0.47
CA LYS A 78 -15.71 -16.86 0.39
C LYS A 78 -16.48 -15.87 1.26
N ILE A 79 -17.60 -16.34 1.79
CA ILE A 79 -18.33 -15.62 2.85
C ILE A 79 -17.40 -15.42 4.05
N ASN A 80 -17.47 -14.27 4.66
CA ASN A 80 -16.62 -13.74 5.73
C ASN A 80 -15.26 -13.18 5.28
N ASP A 81 -14.87 -13.28 4.01
CA ASP A 81 -13.68 -12.58 3.53
C ASP A 81 -13.89 -11.06 3.60
N VAL A 82 -12.84 -10.35 3.99
CA VAL A 82 -12.80 -8.89 3.97
C VAL A 82 -12.06 -8.46 2.71
N ILE A 83 -12.72 -7.67 1.88
CA ILE A 83 -12.21 -7.24 0.58
C ILE A 83 -12.19 -5.72 0.44
N GLY A 84 -11.20 -5.25 -0.31
CA GLY A 84 -11.21 -3.90 -0.86
C GLY A 84 -11.91 -3.89 -2.21
N PHE A 85 -12.81 -2.96 -2.42
CA PHE A 85 -13.45 -2.77 -3.71
C PHE A 85 -13.52 -1.30 -4.08
N ARG A 86 -13.49 -1.04 -5.38
CA ARG A 86 -13.60 0.31 -5.94
C ARG A 86 -15.05 0.73 -6.02
N ASN A 87 -15.38 1.81 -5.34
CA ASN A 87 -16.74 2.38 -5.38
C ASN A 87 -16.92 3.29 -6.63
N ASN A 88 -18.13 3.84 -6.78
CA ASN A 88 -18.46 4.69 -7.94
C ASN A 88 -17.76 6.05 -7.92
N THR A 89 -17.18 6.46 -6.78
CA THR A 89 -16.37 7.69 -6.63
C THR A 89 -14.88 7.43 -6.81
N ASP A 90 -14.52 6.28 -7.36
CA ASP A 90 -13.14 5.83 -7.61
C ASP A 90 -12.27 5.68 -6.35
N THR A 91 -12.89 5.72 -5.18
CA THR A 91 -12.23 5.43 -3.90
C THR A 91 -12.36 3.95 -3.54
N VAL A 92 -11.43 3.43 -2.75
CA VAL A 92 -11.49 2.05 -2.27
C VAL A 92 -12.11 2.02 -0.89
N SER A 93 -13.16 1.20 -0.76
CA SER A 93 -13.83 0.93 0.50
C SER A 93 -13.58 -0.53 0.92
N ILE A 94 -13.56 -0.79 2.22
CA ILE A 94 -13.32 -2.10 2.79
C ILE A 94 -14.61 -2.66 3.37
N TYR A 95 -15.00 -3.87 2.96
CA TYR A 95 -16.25 -4.51 3.39
C TYR A 95 -16.06 -6.01 3.54
N LYS A 96 -16.92 -6.62 4.37
CA LYS A 96 -16.96 -8.07 4.60
C LYS A 96 -18.04 -8.69 3.71
N ILE A 97 -17.70 -9.78 3.02
CA ILE A 97 -18.64 -10.56 2.21
C ILE A 97 -19.59 -11.31 3.14
N ILE A 98 -20.90 -11.15 2.94
CA ILE A 98 -21.94 -11.87 3.69
C ILE A 98 -22.71 -12.84 2.83
N ASP A 99 -22.73 -12.65 1.51
CA ASP A 99 -23.39 -13.52 0.56
C ASP A 99 -22.76 -13.42 -0.82
N ILE A 100 -22.88 -14.47 -1.62
CA ILE A 100 -22.34 -14.55 -2.98
C ILE A 100 -23.45 -15.07 -3.90
N SER A 101 -23.78 -14.31 -4.94
CA SER A 101 -24.77 -14.68 -5.93
C SER A 101 -24.22 -14.53 -7.35
N ASN A 102 -24.79 -15.29 -8.26
CA ASN A 102 -24.54 -15.16 -9.69
C ASN A 102 -25.80 -14.65 -10.36
N GLU A 103 -25.67 -13.59 -11.14
CA GLU A 103 -26.78 -13.03 -11.92
C GLU A 103 -26.45 -13.08 -13.40
N GLN A 104 -27.48 -13.39 -14.21
CA GLN A 104 -27.38 -13.29 -15.67
C GLN A 104 -27.80 -11.89 -16.10
N ILE A 105 -26.91 -11.17 -16.75
CA ILE A 105 -27.20 -9.88 -17.36
C ILE A 105 -27.05 -9.99 -18.87
N LEU A 106 -27.90 -9.29 -19.60
CA LEU A 106 -27.75 -9.13 -21.04
C LEU A 106 -26.65 -8.09 -21.29
N ASP A 107 -25.57 -8.51 -21.90
CA ASP A 107 -24.52 -7.60 -22.36
C ASP A 107 -25.07 -6.80 -23.55
N LYS A 108 -25.16 -5.48 -23.39
CA LYS A 108 -25.75 -4.57 -24.38
C LYS A 108 -24.89 -4.42 -25.65
N GLU A 109 -23.62 -4.75 -25.59
CA GLU A 109 -22.69 -4.63 -26.72
C GLU A 109 -22.69 -5.90 -27.58
N THR A 110 -22.75 -7.09 -26.94
CA THR A 110 -22.72 -8.37 -27.64
C THR A 110 -24.08 -9.03 -27.80
N ASN A 111 -25.11 -8.52 -27.11
CA ASN A 111 -26.45 -9.09 -27.04
C ASN A 111 -26.50 -10.55 -26.53
N GLU A 112 -25.47 -10.93 -25.76
CA GLU A 112 -25.34 -12.26 -25.16
C GLU A 112 -25.60 -12.22 -23.65
N ASN A 113 -26.13 -13.32 -23.11
CA ASN A 113 -26.28 -13.47 -21.66
C ASN A 113 -24.92 -13.72 -21.01
N LYS A 114 -24.47 -12.78 -20.17
CA LYS A 114 -23.26 -12.89 -19.39
C LYS A 114 -23.58 -13.14 -17.92
N THR A 115 -23.01 -14.18 -17.35
CA THR A 115 -23.12 -14.42 -15.91
C THR A 115 -22.11 -13.51 -15.20
N ILE A 116 -22.60 -12.70 -14.27
CA ILE A 116 -21.77 -11.88 -13.39
C ILE A 116 -21.87 -12.39 -11.97
N LYS A 117 -20.76 -12.38 -11.26
CA LYS A 117 -20.69 -12.73 -9.86
C LYS A 117 -20.86 -11.45 -9.02
N LEU A 118 -21.78 -11.48 -8.10
CA LEU A 118 -22.10 -10.38 -7.19
C LEU A 118 -21.79 -10.77 -5.76
N PHE A 119 -21.15 -9.86 -5.06
CA PHE A 119 -20.89 -9.96 -3.64
C PHE A 119 -21.83 -9.05 -2.88
N LYS A 120 -22.65 -9.63 -2.01
CA LYS A 120 -23.41 -8.87 -1.03
C LYS A 120 -22.51 -8.66 0.18
N MET A 121 -22.30 -7.42 0.56
CA MET A 121 -21.30 -7.05 1.54
C MET A 121 -21.88 -6.13 2.60
N LYS A 122 -21.30 -6.16 3.80
CA LYS A 122 -21.64 -5.22 4.88
C LYS A 122 -20.39 -4.53 5.41
N ALA A 123 -20.56 -3.31 5.90
CA ALA A 123 -19.52 -2.48 6.44
C ALA A 123 -19.03 -2.99 7.81
N THR A 124 -19.94 -3.14 8.78
CA THR A 124 -19.65 -3.63 10.14
C THR A 124 -20.57 -4.78 10.50
N GLU A 125 -20.25 -5.53 11.56
CA GLU A 125 -21.11 -6.63 12.02
C GLU A 125 -22.51 -6.14 12.42
N ASN A 126 -22.60 -4.92 12.93
CA ASN A 126 -23.82 -4.28 13.40
C ASN A 126 -24.55 -3.46 12.32
N ALA A 127 -23.97 -3.30 11.13
CA ALA A 127 -24.60 -2.53 10.05
C ALA A 127 -25.77 -3.32 9.42
N THR A 128 -26.98 -2.99 9.80
CA THR A 128 -28.19 -3.52 9.17
C THR A 128 -28.59 -2.76 7.91
N LYS A 129 -28.06 -1.54 7.69
CA LYS A 129 -28.47 -0.63 6.61
C LYS A 129 -27.43 -0.43 5.50
N ASP A 130 -26.17 -0.75 5.72
CA ASP A 130 -25.09 -0.56 4.73
C ASP A 130 -24.76 -1.85 3.97
N LEU A 131 -25.79 -2.43 3.38
CA LEU A 131 -25.63 -3.57 2.48
C LEU A 131 -25.32 -3.05 1.08
N LYS A 132 -24.20 -3.51 0.51
CA LYS A 132 -23.81 -3.20 -0.87
C LYS A 132 -23.73 -4.45 -1.71
N LEU A 133 -24.25 -4.37 -2.93
CA LEU A 133 -24.07 -5.35 -3.98
C LEU A 133 -22.97 -4.86 -4.91
N VAL A 134 -21.90 -5.64 -5.03
CA VAL A 134 -20.71 -5.27 -5.81
C VAL A 134 -20.36 -6.36 -6.79
N ASN A 135 -20.15 -5.96 -8.04
CA ASN A 135 -19.68 -6.86 -9.08
C ASN A 135 -18.23 -7.30 -8.79
N ALA A 136 -17.93 -8.57 -9.04
CA ALA A 136 -16.60 -9.14 -8.90
C ALA A 136 -15.49 -8.33 -9.60
N SER A 137 -15.81 -7.68 -10.73
CA SER A 137 -14.85 -6.87 -11.50
C SER A 137 -14.36 -5.61 -10.74
N LYS A 138 -15.08 -5.17 -9.70
CA LYS A 138 -14.70 -4.01 -8.88
C LYS A 138 -13.86 -4.38 -7.66
N VAL A 139 -13.58 -5.66 -7.45
CA VAL A 139 -12.77 -6.14 -6.33
C VAL A 139 -11.30 -5.83 -6.60
N GLU A 140 -10.68 -5.10 -5.67
CA GLU A 140 -9.25 -4.73 -5.74
C GLU A 140 -8.34 -5.77 -5.06
N GLY A 141 -8.90 -6.59 -4.18
CA GLY A 141 -8.19 -7.68 -3.52
C GLY A 141 -8.76 -8.04 -2.15
N ILE A 142 -8.27 -9.14 -1.58
CA ILE A 142 -8.59 -9.58 -0.23
C ILE A 142 -7.67 -8.89 0.78
N VAL A 143 -8.21 -8.44 1.90
CA VAL A 143 -7.44 -7.84 2.99
C VAL A 143 -6.59 -8.92 3.67
N THR A 144 -5.29 -8.72 3.71
CA THR A 144 -4.33 -9.64 4.33
C THR A 144 -3.74 -9.12 5.62
N GLY A 145 -3.82 -7.82 5.85
CA GLY A 145 -3.32 -7.20 7.06
C GLY A 145 -3.61 -5.71 7.13
N LYS A 146 -3.36 -5.15 8.30
CA LYS A 146 -3.46 -3.70 8.55
C LYS A 146 -2.36 -3.23 9.48
N VAL A 147 -2.00 -1.96 9.37
CA VAL A 147 -1.15 -1.26 10.33
C VAL A 147 -1.90 -0.01 10.78
N SER A 148 -2.27 0.01 12.06
CA SER A 148 -3.09 1.09 12.60
C SER A 148 -2.34 2.42 12.63
N GLY A 149 -3.00 3.48 12.15
CA GLY A 149 -2.48 4.85 12.13
C GLY A 149 -1.37 5.13 11.12
N LEU A 150 -0.77 4.12 10.48
CA LEU A 150 0.32 4.31 9.52
C LEU A 150 -0.13 5.07 8.27
N GLY A 151 -1.38 4.89 7.86
CA GLY A 151 -1.96 5.64 6.74
C GLY A 151 -1.93 7.15 6.99
N LEU A 152 -2.29 7.61 8.20
CA LEU A 152 -2.22 9.03 8.57
C LEU A 152 -0.79 9.57 8.57
N ILE A 153 0.17 8.77 9.00
CA ILE A 153 1.59 9.15 8.98
C ILE A 153 2.02 9.38 7.53
N ILE A 154 1.77 8.41 6.65
CA ILE A 154 2.10 8.50 5.22
C ILE A 154 1.40 9.70 4.57
N TYR A 155 0.10 9.89 4.84
CA TYR A 155 -0.65 11.03 4.32
C TYR A 155 -0.06 12.37 4.76
N ASN A 156 0.31 12.50 6.04
CA ASN A 156 0.93 13.72 6.53
C ASN A 156 2.33 13.96 5.94
N MET A 157 3.10 12.90 5.71
CA MET A 157 4.41 12.99 5.06
C MET A 157 4.34 13.47 3.60
N GLN A 158 3.22 13.28 2.91
CA GLN A 158 3.01 13.76 1.54
C GLN A 158 2.74 15.26 1.45
N LYS A 159 2.46 15.94 2.57
CA LYS A 159 2.27 17.38 2.59
C LYS A 159 3.57 18.10 2.21
N PRO A 160 3.55 19.09 1.27
CA PRO A 160 4.78 19.71 0.76
C PRO A 160 5.63 20.35 1.87
N VAL A 161 5.00 20.91 2.89
CA VAL A 161 5.71 21.47 4.06
C VAL A 161 6.48 20.41 4.82
N VAL A 162 5.86 19.23 5.07
CA VAL A 162 6.51 18.13 5.78
C VAL A 162 7.64 17.54 4.96
N LEU A 163 7.44 17.37 3.64
CA LEU A 163 8.49 16.93 2.73
C LEU A 163 9.68 17.91 2.74
N GLY A 164 9.40 19.22 2.73
CA GLY A 164 10.44 20.25 2.84
C GLY A 164 11.26 20.13 4.13
N ILE A 165 10.59 19.93 5.27
CA ILE A 165 11.26 19.73 6.56
C ILE A 165 12.12 18.46 6.53
N ILE A 166 11.61 17.34 6.00
CA ILE A 166 12.36 16.09 5.90
C ILE A 166 13.63 16.26 5.06
N ILE A 167 13.53 16.93 3.91
CA ILE A 167 14.68 17.22 3.05
C ILE A 167 15.73 18.06 3.81
N ILE A 168 15.32 19.12 4.51
CA ILE A 168 16.22 19.95 5.31
C ILE A 168 16.92 19.12 6.38
N VAL A 169 16.18 18.26 7.12
CA VAL A 169 16.76 17.39 8.16
C VAL A 169 17.79 16.43 7.57
N ILE A 170 17.52 15.85 6.41
CA ILE A 170 18.46 14.95 5.71
C ILE A 170 19.71 15.71 5.29
N LEU A 171 19.58 16.90 4.69
CA LEU A 171 20.71 17.70 4.24
C LEU A 171 21.60 18.17 5.41
N VAL A 172 20.97 18.67 6.46
CA VAL A 172 21.70 19.12 7.66
C VAL A 172 22.35 17.95 8.37
N GLY A 173 21.62 16.85 8.59
CA GLY A 173 22.15 15.65 9.22
C GLY A 173 23.29 15.02 8.42
N GLY A 174 23.13 14.93 7.09
CA GLY A 174 24.20 14.46 6.18
C GLY A 174 25.42 15.36 6.20
N GLY A 175 25.23 16.68 6.21
CA GLY A 175 26.32 17.65 6.31
C GLY A 175 27.10 17.54 7.63
N ILE A 176 26.38 17.36 8.75
CA ILE A 176 27.02 17.15 10.05
C ILE A 176 27.79 15.84 10.08
N ALA A 177 27.20 14.74 9.58
CA ALA A 177 27.84 13.43 9.53
C ALA A 177 29.12 13.46 8.67
N TYR A 178 29.06 14.12 7.50
CA TYR A 178 30.24 14.32 6.63
C TYR A 178 31.34 15.12 7.34
N TYR A 179 30.98 16.23 8.01
CA TYR A 179 31.94 17.07 8.73
C TYR A 179 32.62 16.31 9.88
N VAL A 180 31.84 15.53 10.63
CA VAL A 180 32.39 14.71 11.72
C VAL A 180 33.31 13.62 11.18
N ALA A 181 32.94 12.94 10.10
CA ALA A 181 33.78 11.92 9.47
C ALA A 181 35.12 12.51 8.96
N ALA A 182 35.07 13.63 8.25
CA ALA A 182 36.26 14.32 7.76
C ALA A 182 37.21 14.73 8.91
N LYS A 183 36.66 15.21 10.03
CA LYS A 183 37.45 15.61 11.20
C LYS A 183 38.05 14.44 11.96
N LEU A 184 37.41 13.27 11.92
CA LEU A 184 37.94 12.04 12.50
C LEU A 184 39.10 11.50 11.67
N ASP A 185 39.01 11.56 10.33
CA ASP A 185 40.12 11.14 9.44
C ASP A 185 41.35 11.99 9.63
N GLU A 186 41.26 13.31 9.77
CA GLU A 186 42.40 14.20 10.10
C GLU A 186 43.09 13.86 11.43
N ARG A 187 42.36 13.27 12.39
CA ARG A 187 42.92 12.88 13.70
C ARG A 187 43.64 11.52 13.66
N VAL A 188 43.29 10.68 12.69
CA VAL A 188 43.91 9.34 12.53
C VAL A 188 45.19 9.39 11.74
N GLU A 189 45.39 10.44 10.90
CA GLU A 189 46.59 10.67 10.13
C GLU A 189 47.71 11.38 10.92
N LYS A 190 47.42 11.98 12.08
CA LYS A 190 48.40 12.55 13.01
C LYS A 190 48.79 11.56 14.10
#